data_214a93bf72a1450795a2022fb22ae261
#
_entry.id   214a93bf72a1450795a2022fb22ae261
#
_cell.length_a   1.000
_cell.length_b   1.000
_cell.length_c   1.000
_cell.angle_alpha   90.00
_cell.angle_beta   90.00
_cell.angle_gamma   90.00
#
_symmetry.space_group_name_H-M   'P 1'
#
loop_
_entity.id
_entity.type
_entity.pdbx_description
1 polymer ?
#
loop_
_entity_poly.entity_id
_entity_poly.type
_entity_poly.pdbx_seq_one_letter_code
_entity_poly.pdbx_strand_id
1 'polypeptide(L)'
;MIRVLMIFLLLLASVYLGIQLSRDPGYLLVAINHWTVETTLLVAILALIISFVLFHAILLVMAKLGKGPAAFRHWQTKRRVQKARAKTRQGLIEFSEGYWAQAKNHLIKALPDTDSPLLNYLTAARAAQEMGDNQLRDDYLREAQQSMPEAKIAVELTQAQLQLANKQWEQALATLRHLQDMAPHHPYVLKLLMHLYQEVKDWPQLIALLPELKKNQVITGQAFEILRKQTYLQSISELAKYSQVEALTKMIASLPKALANDPVLMAEYCQFLLTQNDQMQAESILRRCLRKEYHEELISLYGQVKGDDQQLAFAESLLKKAPHSAALYLCLGRLSLNSHLWGKAKNYFEKSLELSPTAEAYAELGKLLEKLNDQSGACSSYRQGLALAINRKTDGDLVARTS
;
A
#
# COMPACT_ATOMS: atom_id res chain seq x y z
N MET A 1 63.03 -24.01 26.05
CA MET A 1 64.24 -24.67 26.61
C MET A 1 64.57 -25.99 25.86
N ILE A 2 63.69 -26.95 25.72
CA ILE A 2 63.95 -28.26 25.05
C ILE A 2 64.45 -28.10 23.61
N ARG A 3 63.92 -27.18 22.81
CA ARG A 3 64.35 -26.92 21.42
C ARG A 3 65.74 -26.34 21.32
N VAL A 4 66.15 -25.49 22.28
CA VAL A 4 67.48 -24.89 22.33
C VAL A 4 68.49 -25.96 22.74
N LEU A 5 68.14 -26.83 23.70
CA LEU A 5 68.96 -27.96 24.13
C LEU A 5 69.20 -28.96 23.00
N MET A 6 68.15 -29.29 22.22
CA MET A 6 68.24 -30.16 21.01
C MET A 6 69.15 -29.55 19.96
N ILE A 7 69.06 -28.24 19.69
CA ILE A 7 69.93 -27.58 18.71
C ILE A 7 71.40 -27.58 19.19
N PHE A 8 71.63 -27.37 20.48
CA PHE A 8 72.96 -27.41 21.06
C PHE A 8 73.57 -28.81 21.03
N LEU A 9 72.78 -29.84 21.32
CA LEU A 9 73.21 -31.24 21.27
C LEU A 9 73.51 -31.68 19.81
N LEU A 10 72.75 -31.22 18.85
CA LEU A 10 72.93 -31.43 17.41
C LEU A 10 74.21 -30.74 16.90
N LEU A 11 74.50 -29.55 17.37
CA LEU A 11 75.74 -28.82 17.11
C LEU A 11 76.96 -29.52 17.69
N LEU A 12 76.92 -30.02 18.95
CA LEU A 12 77.94 -30.77 19.59
C LEU A 12 78.23 -32.12 18.85
N ALA A 13 77.18 -32.83 18.45
CA ALA A 13 77.28 -34.03 17.67
C ALA A 13 77.89 -33.76 16.27
N SER A 14 77.53 -32.66 15.62
CA SER A 14 78.11 -32.22 14.33
C SER A 14 79.60 -31.92 14.44
N VAL A 15 80.03 -31.23 15.49
CA VAL A 15 81.45 -30.97 15.72
C VAL A 15 82.25 -32.23 16.02
N TYR A 16 81.69 -33.14 16.85
CA TYR A 16 82.32 -34.41 17.17
C TYR A 16 82.47 -35.29 15.87
N LEU A 17 81.43 -35.39 15.06
CA LEU A 17 81.44 -36.07 13.80
C LEU A 17 82.45 -35.46 12.80
N GLY A 18 82.52 -34.11 12.76
CA GLY A 18 83.50 -33.43 11.90
C GLY A 18 84.96 -33.71 12.26
N ILE A 19 85.26 -33.77 13.58
CA ILE A 19 86.62 -34.11 14.08
C ILE A 19 86.94 -35.56 13.76
N GLN A 20 86.01 -36.51 13.88
CA GLN A 20 86.19 -37.92 13.60
C GLN A 20 86.45 -38.20 12.10
N LEU A 21 85.63 -37.50 11.24
CA LEU A 21 85.78 -37.62 9.77
C LEU A 21 87.04 -36.91 9.24
N SER A 22 87.64 -35.98 9.95
CA SER A 22 88.84 -35.30 9.56
C SER A 22 90.10 -36.13 9.86
N ARG A 23 90.06 -37.16 10.76
CA ARG A 23 91.21 -38.01 11.13
C ARG A 23 91.44 -39.14 10.06
N ASP A 24 90.40 -39.66 9.42
CA ASP A 24 90.51 -40.61 8.31
C ASP A 24 89.58 -40.10 7.18
N PRO A 25 90.10 -39.35 6.20
CA PRO A 25 89.30 -38.86 5.09
C PRO A 25 89.09 -40.03 4.11
N GLY A 26 88.05 -40.86 4.38
CA GLY A 26 87.57 -41.80 3.39
C GLY A 26 87.30 -41.11 2.04
N TYR A 27 87.74 -41.72 0.95
CA TYR A 27 87.38 -41.14 -0.34
C TYR A 27 86.38 -42.03 -1.05
N LEU A 28 85.50 -41.35 -1.79
CA LEU A 28 84.47 -41.95 -2.63
C LEU A 28 84.92 -41.82 -4.10
N LEU A 29 85.09 -42.95 -4.77
CA LEU A 29 85.43 -42.97 -6.18
C LEU A 29 84.17 -43.43 -6.95
N VAL A 30 83.62 -42.55 -7.77
CA VAL A 30 82.48 -42.85 -8.65
C VAL A 30 83.00 -42.88 -10.09
N ALA A 31 83.03 -44.08 -10.66
CA ALA A 31 83.37 -44.27 -12.06
C ALA A 31 82.12 -44.52 -12.88
N ILE A 32 81.83 -43.63 -13.82
CA ILE A 32 80.73 -43.79 -14.77
C ILE A 32 81.32 -43.63 -16.15
N ASN A 33 81.34 -44.77 -16.85
CA ASN A 33 81.86 -44.92 -18.24
C ASN A 33 83.32 -44.44 -18.35
N HIS A 34 83.64 -43.25 -18.85
CA HIS A 34 85.00 -42.74 -19.02
C HIS A 34 85.38 -41.62 -18.04
N TRP A 35 84.48 -41.34 -17.08
CA TRP A 35 84.70 -40.28 -16.06
C TRP A 35 84.88 -40.89 -14.68
N THR A 36 86.02 -40.61 -14.07
CA THR A 36 86.25 -40.94 -12.65
C THR A 36 86.21 -39.63 -11.84
N VAL A 37 85.27 -39.56 -10.87
CA VAL A 37 85.21 -38.43 -9.91
C VAL A 37 85.71 -38.95 -8.56
N GLU A 38 86.87 -38.46 -8.15
CA GLU A 38 87.45 -38.73 -6.83
C GLU A 38 87.07 -37.56 -5.90
N THR A 39 86.46 -37.91 -4.84
CA THR A 39 86.07 -36.86 -3.83
C THR A 39 86.19 -37.45 -2.42
N THR A 40 86.40 -36.61 -1.45
CA THR A 40 86.38 -37.03 -0.04
C THR A 40 84.98 -37.38 0.40
N LEU A 41 84.81 -38.40 1.24
CA LEU A 41 83.54 -38.86 1.75
C LEU A 41 82.71 -37.68 2.36
N LEU A 42 83.41 -36.74 3.01
CA LEU A 42 82.80 -35.54 3.59
C LEU A 42 82.16 -34.62 2.55
N VAL A 43 82.83 -34.37 1.43
CA VAL A 43 82.33 -33.56 0.31
C VAL A 43 81.16 -34.24 -0.36
N ALA A 44 81.19 -35.57 -0.52
CA ALA A 44 80.11 -36.35 -1.07
C ALA A 44 78.82 -36.25 -0.19
N ILE A 45 78.97 -36.41 1.10
CA ILE A 45 77.83 -36.26 2.06
C ILE A 45 77.31 -34.85 2.03
N LEU A 46 78.14 -33.78 2.02
CA LEU A 46 77.75 -32.43 1.95
C LEU A 46 76.96 -32.09 0.67
N ALA A 47 77.50 -32.60 -0.47
CA ALA A 47 76.81 -32.43 -1.76
C ALA A 47 75.42 -33.11 -1.79
N LEU A 48 75.31 -34.30 -1.15
CA LEU A 48 74.08 -35.04 -1.04
C LEU A 48 73.03 -34.25 -0.16
N ILE A 49 73.48 -33.67 0.97
CA ILE A 49 72.67 -32.86 1.82
C ILE A 49 72.18 -31.60 1.07
N ILE A 50 73.10 -30.92 0.39
CA ILE A 50 72.76 -29.73 -0.41
C ILE A 50 71.73 -30.09 -1.51
N SER A 51 71.97 -31.19 -2.24
CA SER A 51 71.06 -31.69 -3.28
C SER A 51 69.67 -31.99 -2.69
N PHE A 52 69.63 -32.65 -1.52
CA PHE A 52 68.34 -32.95 -0.84
C PHE A 52 67.62 -31.69 -0.40
N VAL A 53 68.31 -30.71 0.18
CA VAL A 53 67.75 -29.44 0.57
C VAL A 53 67.21 -28.67 -0.64
N LEU A 54 67.99 -28.66 -1.74
CA LEU A 54 67.59 -28.00 -2.98
C LEU A 54 66.36 -28.68 -3.59
N PHE A 55 66.35 -30.02 -3.63
CA PHE A 55 65.22 -30.79 -4.10
C PHE A 55 63.97 -30.53 -3.25
N HIS A 56 64.12 -30.53 -1.93
CA HIS A 56 63.02 -30.22 -1.02
C HIS A 56 62.50 -28.79 -1.18
N ALA A 57 63.41 -27.83 -1.38
CA ALA A 57 63.01 -26.43 -1.68
C ALA A 57 62.24 -26.31 -2.99
N ILE A 58 62.64 -27.04 -4.03
CA ILE A 58 61.91 -27.10 -5.33
C ILE A 58 60.52 -27.70 -5.14
N LEU A 59 60.37 -28.79 -4.38
CA LEU A 59 59.08 -29.39 -4.06
C LEU A 59 58.17 -28.44 -3.30
N LEU A 60 58.67 -27.69 -2.32
CA LEU A 60 57.93 -26.68 -1.58
C LEU A 60 57.45 -25.51 -2.47
N VAL A 61 58.31 -25.06 -3.38
CA VAL A 61 57.96 -24.03 -4.36
C VAL A 61 56.90 -24.57 -5.34
N MET A 62 57.03 -25.77 -5.84
CA MET A 62 56.01 -26.41 -6.71
C MET A 62 54.69 -26.61 -5.98
N ALA A 63 54.68 -27.03 -4.72
CA ALA A 63 53.48 -27.18 -3.91
C ALA A 63 52.77 -25.83 -3.63
N LYS A 64 53.54 -24.74 -3.46
CA LYS A 64 52.99 -23.38 -3.33
C LYS A 64 52.47 -22.83 -4.65
N LEU A 65 53.14 -23.08 -5.77
CA LEU A 65 52.71 -22.69 -7.11
C LEU A 65 51.41 -23.40 -7.53
N GLY A 66 51.24 -24.66 -7.14
CA GLY A 66 50.01 -25.45 -7.40
C GLY A 66 48.77 -24.89 -6.70
N LYS A 67 48.91 -24.20 -5.55
CA LYS A 67 47.82 -23.51 -4.82
C LYS A 67 47.60 -22.07 -5.28
N GLY A 68 48.53 -21.45 -5.99
CA GLY A 68 48.47 -20.07 -6.45
C GLY A 68 47.29 -19.78 -7.38
N PRO A 69 47.02 -20.57 -8.42
CA PRO A 69 45.91 -20.30 -9.36
C PRO A 69 44.54 -20.33 -8.69
N ALA A 70 44.32 -21.23 -7.73
CA ALA A 70 43.03 -21.30 -7.01
C ALA A 70 42.85 -20.12 -6.06
N ALA A 71 43.88 -19.74 -5.32
CA ALA A 71 43.85 -18.57 -4.44
C ALA A 71 43.67 -17.26 -5.24
N PHE A 72 44.32 -17.14 -6.40
CA PHE A 72 44.15 -15.97 -7.28
C PHE A 72 42.75 -15.90 -7.89
N ARG A 73 42.17 -17.02 -8.37
CA ARG A 73 40.79 -17.08 -8.84
C ARG A 73 39.81 -16.66 -7.73
N HIS A 74 39.95 -17.19 -6.53
CA HIS A 74 39.13 -16.85 -5.40
C HIS A 74 39.24 -15.37 -4.99
N TRP A 75 40.44 -14.80 -5.00
CA TRP A 75 40.65 -13.36 -4.77
C TRP A 75 39.98 -12.51 -5.88
N GLN A 76 40.12 -12.91 -7.15
CA GLN A 76 39.53 -12.22 -8.27
C GLN A 76 38.00 -12.25 -8.18
N THR A 77 37.41 -13.40 -7.83
CA THR A 77 35.96 -13.54 -7.63
C THR A 77 35.48 -12.63 -6.49
N LYS A 78 36.14 -12.66 -5.34
CA LYS A 78 35.84 -11.75 -4.21
C LYS A 78 35.89 -10.28 -4.64
N ARG A 79 36.89 -9.89 -5.39
CA ARG A 79 37.04 -8.53 -5.87
C ARG A 79 35.92 -8.12 -6.87
N ARG A 80 35.48 -9.04 -7.72
CA ARG A 80 34.34 -8.83 -8.63
C ARG A 80 33.05 -8.65 -7.86
N VAL A 81 32.75 -9.53 -6.92
CA VAL A 81 31.54 -9.42 -6.06
C VAL A 81 31.55 -8.11 -5.25
N GLN A 82 32.69 -7.71 -4.68
CA GLN A 82 32.77 -6.42 -3.98
C GLN A 82 32.51 -5.21 -4.90
N LYS A 83 33.01 -5.24 -6.13
CA LYS A 83 32.74 -4.21 -7.14
C LYS A 83 31.26 -4.21 -7.55
N ALA A 84 30.64 -5.38 -7.70
CA ALA A 84 29.21 -5.50 -8.01
C ALA A 84 28.35 -4.93 -6.87
N ARG A 85 28.65 -5.29 -5.62
CA ARG A 85 27.97 -4.71 -4.44
C ARG A 85 28.11 -3.19 -4.38
N ALA A 86 29.30 -2.64 -4.69
CA ALA A 86 29.50 -1.19 -4.73
C ALA A 86 28.64 -0.52 -5.81
N LYS A 87 28.55 -1.13 -7.01
CA LYS A 87 27.69 -0.65 -8.10
C LYS A 87 26.20 -0.74 -7.75
N THR A 88 25.75 -1.86 -7.16
CA THR A 88 24.37 -2.01 -6.68
C THR A 88 24.04 -0.92 -5.66
N ARG A 89 24.91 -0.68 -4.66
CA ARG A 89 24.72 0.39 -3.67
C ARG A 89 24.64 1.75 -4.34
N GLN A 90 25.54 2.04 -5.27
CA GLN A 90 25.55 3.32 -6.01
C GLN A 90 24.25 3.48 -6.80
N GLY A 91 23.82 2.44 -7.51
CA GLY A 91 22.56 2.47 -8.26
C GLY A 91 21.32 2.68 -7.38
N LEU A 92 21.29 2.10 -6.16
CA LEU A 92 20.22 2.34 -5.21
C LEU A 92 20.20 3.78 -4.67
N ILE A 93 21.38 4.38 -4.44
CA ILE A 93 21.49 5.79 -4.04
C ILE A 93 20.98 6.68 -5.17
N GLU A 94 21.47 6.48 -6.39
CA GLU A 94 21.05 7.26 -7.57
C GLU A 94 19.56 7.11 -7.84
N PHE A 95 18.99 5.92 -7.63
CA PHE A 95 17.55 5.70 -7.72
C PHE A 95 16.79 6.57 -6.70
N SER A 96 17.26 6.62 -5.45
CA SER A 96 16.64 7.45 -4.39
C SER A 96 16.79 8.95 -4.64
N GLU A 97 17.82 9.35 -5.36
CA GLU A 97 18.09 10.73 -5.74
C GLU A 97 17.37 11.17 -7.04
N GLY A 98 16.67 10.23 -7.71
CA GLY A 98 15.95 10.51 -8.97
C GLY A 98 16.80 10.44 -10.24
N TYR A 99 18.04 9.96 -10.18
CA TYR A 99 18.90 9.75 -11.34
C TYR A 99 18.61 8.41 -12.01
N TRP A 100 17.40 8.22 -12.54
CA TRP A 100 16.87 6.96 -13.02
C TRP A 100 17.73 6.26 -14.06
N ALA A 101 18.23 6.99 -15.06
CA ALA A 101 19.06 6.42 -16.12
C ALA A 101 20.43 5.93 -15.62
N GLN A 102 21.05 6.65 -14.67
CA GLN A 102 22.34 6.28 -14.06
C GLN A 102 22.13 5.08 -13.13
N ALA A 103 21.11 5.12 -12.29
CA ALA A 103 20.72 4.04 -11.40
C ALA A 103 20.55 2.71 -12.14
N LYS A 104 19.71 2.71 -13.19
CA LYS A 104 19.52 1.56 -14.08
C LYS A 104 20.85 1.03 -14.60
N ASN A 105 21.71 1.90 -15.14
CA ASN A 105 22.97 1.48 -15.73
C ASN A 105 23.91 0.85 -14.70
N HIS A 106 23.99 1.37 -13.48
CA HIS A 106 24.80 0.79 -12.40
C HIS A 106 24.25 -0.54 -11.91
N LEU A 107 22.92 -0.66 -11.76
CA LEU A 107 22.26 -1.88 -11.32
C LEU A 107 22.45 -3.03 -12.32
N ILE A 108 22.28 -2.75 -13.62
CA ILE A 108 22.47 -3.75 -14.68
C ILE A 108 23.93 -4.16 -14.83
N LYS A 109 24.87 -3.20 -14.75
CA LYS A 109 26.33 -3.51 -14.79
C LYS A 109 26.81 -4.33 -13.58
N ALA A 110 26.04 -4.40 -12.51
CA ALA A 110 26.36 -5.21 -11.33
C ALA A 110 25.90 -6.68 -11.46
N LEU A 111 24.91 -6.98 -12.33
CA LEU A 111 24.23 -8.28 -12.41
C LEU A 111 25.15 -9.50 -12.53
N PRO A 112 26.22 -9.49 -13.36
CA PRO A 112 27.02 -10.70 -13.57
C PRO A 112 27.72 -11.25 -12.33
N ASP A 113 28.00 -10.36 -11.35
CA ASP A 113 28.78 -10.71 -10.17
C ASP A 113 28.03 -10.38 -8.86
N THR A 114 26.71 -10.08 -8.93
CA THR A 114 25.92 -9.70 -7.73
C THR A 114 25.35 -10.90 -7.00
N ASP A 115 25.26 -10.81 -5.68
CA ASP A 115 24.59 -11.83 -4.84
C ASP A 115 23.06 -11.69 -4.84
N SER A 116 22.54 -10.57 -5.34
CA SER A 116 21.11 -10.22 -5.27
C SER A 116 20.58 -9.71 -6.62
N PRO A 117 20.55 -10.56 -7.68
CA PRO A 117 20.10 -10.15 -9.01
C PRO A 117 18.64 -9.66 -8.99
N LEU A 118 17.77 -10.29 -8.20
CA LEU A 118 16.37 -9.91 -8.06
C LEU A 118 16.23 -8.43 -7.67
N LEU A 119 16.94 -7.97 -6.64
CA LEU A 119 16.88 -6.59 -6.17
C LEU A 119 17.29 -5.61 -7.28
N ASN A 120 18.35 -5.95 -8.01
CA ASN A 120 18.85 -5.12 -9.10
C ASN A 120 17.82 -5.01 -10.23
N TYR A 121 17.22 -6.13 -10.65
CA TYR A 121 16.19 -6.14 -11.68
C TYR A 121 14.93 -5.38 -11.25
N LEU A 122 14.41 -5.62 -10.03
CA LEU A 122 13.22 -4.92 -9.56
C LEU A 122 13.43 -3.41 -9.44
N THR A 123 14.61 -2.98 -8.99
CA THR A 123 14.92 -1.54 -8.92
C THR A 123 15.15 -0.94 -10.32
N ALA A 124 15.78 -1.69 -11.24
CA ALA A 124 15.93 -1.27 -12.62
C ALA A 124 14.57 -1.16 -13.34
N ALA A 125 13.64 -2.08 -13.07
CA ALA A 125 12.27 -2.00 -13.59
C ALA A 125 11.54 -0.74 -13.09
N ARG A 126 11.69 -0.39 -11.81
CA ARG A 126 11.15 0.86 -11.25
C ARG A 126 11.79 2.09 -11.91
N ALA A 127 13.12 2.07 -12.12
CA ALA A 127 13.80 3.15 -12.80
C ALA A 127 13.35 3.31 -14.26
N ALA A 128 13.13 2.20 -14.98
CA ALA A 128 12.57 2.21 -16.34
C ALA A 128 11.15 2.80 -16.36
N GLN A 129 10.34 2.49 -15.37
CA GLN A 129 9.01 3.07 -15.16
C GLN A 129 9.07 4.60 -15.03
N GLU A 130 9.94 5.12 -14.15
CA GLU A 130 10.12 6.56 -13.93
C GLU A 130 10.65 7.29 -15.19
N MET A 131 11.34 6.56 -16.06
CA MET A 131 11.77 7.06 -17.38
C MET A 131 10.67 6.98 -18.44
N GLY A 132 9.51 6.38 -18.15
CA GLY A 132 8.41 6.17 -19.09
C GLY A 132 8.61 5.01 -20.06
N ASP A 133 9.66 4.19 -19.88
CA ASP A 133 9.97 3.03 -20.73
C ASP A 133 9.28 1.77 -20.21
N ASN A 134 8.02 1.61 -20.62
CA ASN A 134 7.20 0.48 -20.20
C ASN A 134 7.72 -0.87 -20.70
N GLN A 135 8.30 -0.91 -21.91
CA GLN A 135 8.82 -2.14 -22.49
C GLN A 135 10.03 -2.62 -21.71
N LEU A 136 10.96 -1.73 -21.43
CA LEU A 136 12.17 -2.05 -20.66
C LEU A 136 11.82 -2.46 -19.22
N ARG A 137 10.81 -1.85 -18.60
CA ARG A 137 10.26 -2.27 -17.31
C ARG A 137 9.83 -3.73 -17.34
N ASP A 138 9.01 -4.10 -18.34
CA ASP A 138 8.45 -5.45 -18.45
C ASP A 138 9.54 -6.49 -18.75
N ASP A 139 10.54 -6.13 -19.52
CA ASP A 139 11.72 -6.99 -19.77
C ASP A 139 12.50 -7.24 -18.47
N TYR A 140 12.75 -6.21 -17.66
CA TYR A 140 13.44 -6.41 -16.38
C TYR A 140 12.61 -7.20 -15.37
N LEU A 141 11.28 -7.08 -15.35
CA LEU A 141 10.42 -7.91 -14.51
C LEU A 141 10.47 -9.39 -14.96
N ARG A 142 10.50 -9.66 -16.27
CA ARG A 142 10.65 -10.99 -16.83
C ARG A 142 12.00 -11.62 -16.44
N GLU A 143 13.09 -10.86 -16.59
CA GLU A 143 14.42 -11.29 -16.18
C GLU A 143 14.51 -11.53 -14.65
N ALA A 144 13.87 -10.70 -13.85
CA ALA A 144 13.76 -10.89 -12.41
C ALA A 144 13.12 -12.24 -12.06
N GLN A 145 12.02 -12.59 -12.74
CA GLN A 145 11.31 -13.84 -12.53
C GLN A 145 12.13 -15.07 -12.96
N GLN A 146 12.87 -14.95 -14.07
CA GLN A 146 13.76 -16.02 -14.54
C GLN A 146 14.97 -16.22 -13.62
N SER A 147 15.51 -15.12 -13.08
CA SER A 147 16.69 -15.18 -12.20
C SER A 147 16.40 -15.83 -10.84
N MET A 148 15.17 -15.72 -10.34
CA MET A 148 14.76 -16.23 -9.03
C MET A 148 13.27 -16.66 -9.05
N PRO A 149 12.95 -17.86 -9.55
CA PRO A 149 11.57 -18.34 -9.68
C PRO A 149 10.82 -18.43 -8.37
N GLU A 150 11.50 -18.68 -7.25
CA GLU A 150 10.91 -18.71 -5.90
C GLU A 150 10.41 -17.33 -5.42
N ALA A 151 10.90 -16.24 -6.00
CA ALA A 151 10.49 -14.87 -5.68
C ALA A 151 9.31 -14.37 -6.51
N LYS A 152 8.53 -15.26 -7.16
CA LYS A 152 7.43 -14.93 -8.06
C LYS A 152 6.47 -13.92 -7.45
N ILE A 153 6.05 -14.09 -6.19
CA ILE A 153 5.15 -13.16 -5.49
C ILE A 153 5.76 -11.76 -5.42
N ALA A 154 7.05 -11.62 -5.11
CA ALA A 154 7.71 -10.32 -5.01
C ALA A 154 7.79 -9.59 -6.36
N VAL A 155 8.04 -10.33 -7.44
CA VAL A 155 8.08 -9.79 -8.82
C VAL A 155 6.69 -9.31 -9.23
N GLU A 156 5.67 -10.15 -9.09
CA GLU A 156 4.30 -9.81 -9.47
C GLU A 156 3.71 -8.68 -8.60
N LEU A 157 4.05 -8.62 -7.29
CA LEU A 157 3.69 -7.48 -6.44
C LEU A 157 4.30 -6.17 -6.95
N THR A 158 5.58 -6.22 -7.35
CA THR A 158 6.24 -5.05 -7.93
C THR A 158 5.57 -4.66 -9.25
N GLN A 159 5.24 -5.63 -10.10
CA GLN A 159 4.53 -5.40 -11.36
C GLN A 159 3.17 -4.74 -11.12
N ALA A 160 2.37 -5.27 -10.20
CA ALA A 160 1.07 -4.70 -9.86
C ALA A 160 1.18 -3.26 -9.34
N GLN A 161 2.19 -2.97 -8.49
CA GLN A 161 2.46 -1.61 -8.02
C GLN A 161 2.77 -0.64 -9.17
N LEU A 162 3.61 -1.06 -10.12
CA LEU A 162 3.99 -0.24 -11.27
C LEU A 162 2.80 -0.01 -12.21
N GLN A 163 1.99 -1.04 -12.42
CA GLN A 163 0.75 -0.94 -13.21
C GLN A 163 -0.27 0.02 -12.56
N LEU A 164 -0.45 -0.05 -11.24
CA LEU A 164 -1.29 0.88 -10.48
C LEU A 164 -0.80 2.33 -10.59
N ALA A 165 0.51 2.54 -10.42
CA ALA A 165 1.12 3.87 -10.55
C ALA A 165 0.91 4.47 -11.95
N ASN A 166 0.90 3.64 -12.99
CA ASN A 166 0.63 4.03 -14.37
C ASN A 166 -0.86 4.07 -14.73
N LYS A 167 -1.76 3.84 -13.78
CA LYS A 167 -3.22 3.78 -14.03
C LYS A 167 -3.62 2.70 -15.05
N GLN A 168 -2.82 1.64 -15.17
CA GLN A 168 -3.09 0.47 -16.00
C GLN A 168 -4.03 -0.49 -15.25
N TRP A 169 -5.27 -0.05 -15.00
CA TRP A 169 -6.20 -0.67 -14.05
C TRP A 169 -6.53 -2.12 -14.39
N GLU A 170 -6.80 -2.43 -15.67
CA GLU A 170 -7.15 -3.77 -16.12
C GLU A 170 -5.98 -4.76 -15.93
N GLN A 171 -4.77 -4.32 -16.29
CA GLN A 171 -3.57 -5.13 -16.12
C GLN A 171 -3.25 -5.35 -14.65
N ALA A 172 -3.34 -4.29 -13.84
CA ALA A 172 -3.16 -4.37 -12.39
C ALA A 172 -4.17 -5.32 -11.74
N LEU A 173 -5.43 -5.28 -12.18
CA LEU A 173 -6.48 -6.19 -11.68
C LEU A 173 -6.16 -7.66 -12.03
N ALA A 174 -5.75 -7.94 -13.27
CA ALA A 174 -5.38 -9.28 -13.69
C ALA A 174 -4.19 -9.82 -12.86
N THR A 175 -3.14 -9.01 -12.68
CA THR A 175 -1.97 -9.37 -11.87
C THR A 175 -2.34 -9.59 -10.40
N LEU A 176 -3.16 -8.69 -9.82
CA LEU A 176 -3.57 -8.80 -8.41
C LEU A 176 -4.51 -9.97 -8.15
N ARG A 177 -5.40 -10.33 -9.09
CA ARG A 177 -6.22 -11.54 -8.98
C ARG A 177 -5.37 -12.80 -9.03
N HIS A 178 -4.42 -12.87 -9.94
CA HIS A 178 -3.47 -13.98 -9.98
C HIS A 178 -2.66 -14.09 -8.68
N LEU A 179 -2.22 -12.97 -8.11
CA LEU A 179 -1.58 -12.93 -6.79
C LEU A 179 -2.51 -13.38 -5.66
N GLN A 180 -3.79 -13.01 -5.71
CA GLN A 180 -4.79 -13.44 -4.74
C GLN A 180 -5.01 -14.95 -4.81
N ASP A 181 -5.01 -15.56 -6.01
CA ASP A 181 -5.12 -17.00 -6.18
C ASP A 181 -3.90 -17.75 -5.59
N MET A 182 -2.70 -17.20 -5.77
CA MET A 182 -1.46 -17.79 -5.20
C MET A 182 -1.33 -17.56 -3.70
N ALA A 183 -1.76 -16.42 -3.19
CA ALA A 183 -1.63 -16.01 -1.79
C ALA A 183 -2.89 -15.29 -1.29
N PRO A 184 -4.00 -16.03 -1.03
CA PRO A 184 -5.33 -15.44 -0.77
C PRO A 184 -5.38 -14.51 0.45
N HIS A 185 -4.49 -14.71 1.42
CA HIS A 185 -4.49 -13.97 2.68
C HIS A 185 -3.33 -12.98 2.82
N HIS A 186 -2.63 -12.70 1.71
CA HIS A 186 -1.49 -11.79 1.75
C HIS A 186 -1.96 -10.34 1.99
N PRO A 187 -1.64 -9.72 3.14
CA PRO A 187 -2.23 -8.42 3.52
C PRO A 187 -1.97 -7.31 2.51
N TYR A 188 -0.79 -7.33 1.89
CA TYR A 188 -0.41 -6.30 0.93
C TYR A 188 -1.12 -6.44 -0.41
N VAL A 189 -1.41 -7.66 -0.88
CA VAL A 189 -2.24 -7.92 -2.07
C VAL A 189 -3.65 -7.38 -1.84
N LEU A 190 -4.26 -7.70 -0.68
CA LEU A 190 -5.58 -7.19 -0.31
C LEU A 190 -5.62 -5.66 -0.23
N LYS A 191 -4.54 -5.03 0.27
CA LYS A 191 -4.41 -3.57 0.30
C LYS A 191 -4.36 -2.96 -1.10
N LEU A 192 -3.62 -3.57 -2.03
CA LEU A 192 -3.55 -3.09 -3.41
C LEU A 192 -4.87 -3.28 -4.15
N LEU A 193 -5.57 -4.42 -3.95
CA LEU A 193 -6.92 -4.64 -4.48
C LEU A 193 -7.92 -3.61 -3.96
N MET A 194 -7.89 -3.32 -2.67
CA MET A 194 -8.71 -2.27 -2.07
C MET A 194 -8.48 -0.92 -2.76
N HIS A 195 -7.22 -0.52 -2.91
CA HIS A 195 -6.86 0.73 -3.58
C HIS A 195 -7.33 0.74 -5.04
N LEU A 196 -7.12 -0.34 -5.78
CA LEU A 196 -7.58 -0.48 -7.15
C LEU A 196 -9.10 -0.30 -7.25
N TYR A 197 -9.89 -1.03 -6.43
CA TYR A 197 -11.35 -0.94 -6.47
C TYR A 197 -11.87 0.45 -6.09
N GLN A 198 -11.17 1.17 -5.20
CA GLN A 198 -11.48 2.58 -4.89
C GLN A 198 -11.25 3.50 -6.09
N GLU A 199 -10.11 3.35 -6.79
CA GLU A 199 -9.75 4.18 -7.94
C GLU A 199 -10.68 3.95 -9.14
N VAL A 200 -11.03 2.69 -9.42
CA VAL A 200 -11.96 2.35 -10.51
C VAL A 200 -13.43 2.45 -10.10
N LYS A 201 -13.72 2.79 -8.84
CA LYS A 201 -15.07 2.89 -8.26
C LYS A 201 -15.88 1.60 -8.35
N ASP A 202 -15.21 0.45 -8.31
CA ASP A 202 -15.91 -0.86 -8.29
C ASP A 202 -16.35 -1.18 -6.85
N TRP A 203 -17.41 -0.49 -6.40
CA TRP A 203 -17.92 -0.62 -5.03
C TRP A 203 -18.42 -2.03 -4.70
N PRO A 204 -19.07 -2.75 -5.61
CA PRO A 204 -19.49 -4.13 -5.34
C PRO A 204 -18.32 -5.05 -5.00
N GLN A 205 -17.22 -5.00 -5.75
CA GLN A 205 -16.03 -5.80 -5.48
C GLN A 205 -15.34 -5.35 -4.18
N LEU A 206 -15.33 -4.04 -3.92
CA LEU A 206 -14.79 -3.53 -2.66
C LEU A 206 -15.62 -3.99 -1.46
N ILE A 207 -16.96 -4.00 -1.55
CA ILE A 207 -17.85 -4.51 -0.51
C ILE A 207 -17.57 -6.00 -0.25
N ALA A 208 -17.40 -6.80 -1.32
CA ALA A 208 -17.04 -8.22 -1.20
C ALA A 208 -15.68 -8.44 -0.54
N LEU A 209 -14.73 -7.50 -0.70
CA LEU A 209 -13.39 -7.57 -0.12
C LEU A 209 -13.34 -7.17 1.36
N LEU A 210 -14.28 -6.35 1.86
CA LEU A 210 -14.28 -5.83 3.24
C LEU A 210 -14.09 -6.91 4.33
N PRO A 211 -14.76 -8.09 4.26
CA PRO A 211 -14.58 -9.14 5.27
C PRO A 211 -13.13 -9.66 5.34
N GLU A 212 -12.47 -9.81 4.19
CA GLU A 212 -11.08 -10.27 4.11
C GLU A 212 -10.11 -9.21 4.64
N LEU A 213 -10.33 -7.94 4.33
CA LEU A 213 -9.55 -6.82 4.87
C LEU A 213 -9.58 -6.81 6.40
N LYS A 214 -10.75 -7.04 6.99
CA LYS A 214 -10.93 -7.10 8.44
C LYS A 214 -10.26 -8.33 9.04
N LYS A 215 -10.51 -9.52 8.45
CA LYS A 215 -9.97 -10.81 8.92
C LYS A 215 -8.45 -10.83 8.93
N ASN A 216 -7.83 -10.30 7.87
CA ASN A 216 -6.37 -10.27 7.71
C ASN A 216 -5.72 -9.00 8.31
N GLN A 217 -6.47 -8.21 9.07
CA GLN A 217 -6.00 -7.00 9.77
C GLN A 217 -5.27 -5.98 8.85
N VAL A 218 -5.68 -5.92 7.58
CA VAL A 218 -5.11 -4.96 6.61
C VAL A 218 -5.43 -3.53 7.02
N ILE A 219 -6.67 -3.33 7.48
CA ILE A 219 -7.15 -2.09 8.08
C ILE A 219 -7.93 -2.46 9.34
N THR A 220 -7.69 -1.76 10.43
CA THR A 220 -8.28 -2.08 11.74
C THR A 220 -8.94 -0.87 12.39
N GLY A 221 -9.77 -1.16 13.39
CA GLY A 221 -10.37 -0.12 14.24
C GLY A 221 -11.23 0.88 13.47
N GLN A 222 -11.09 2.16 13.83
CA GLN A 222 -11.90 3.25 13.28
C GLN A 222 -11.71 3.44 11.78
N ALA A 223 -10.48 3.23 11.26
CA ALA A 223 -10.20 3.37 9.83
C ALA A 223 -11.00 2.36 8.98
N PHE A 224 -11.18 1.13 9.47
CA PHE A 224 -12.02 0.14 8.80
C PHE A 224 -13.50 0.55 8.78
N GLU A 225 -14.02 1.06 9.89
CA GLU A 225 -15.41 1.51 9.97
C GLU A 225 -15.69 2.70 9.05
N ILE A 226 -14.74 3.64 8.95
CA ILE A 226 -14.82 4.77 8.01
C ILE A 226 -14.82 4.26 6.57
N LEU A 227 -13.86 3.40 6.19
CA LEU A 227 -13.79 2.82 4.86
C LEU A 227 -15.09 2.10 4.51
N ARG A 228 -15.58 1.25 5.41
CA ARG A 228 -16.81 0.49 5.24
C ARG A 228 -18.00 1.41 4.97
N LYS A 229 -18.19 2.43 5.83
CA LYS A 229 -19.26 3.40 5.68
C LYS A 229 -19.18 4.16 4.35
N GLN A 230 -18.00 4.66 4.01
CA GLN A 230 -17.77 5.37 2.74
C GLN A 230 -18.04 4.50 1.52
N THR A 231 -17.61 3.23 1.54
CA THR A 231 -17.84 2.29 0.44
C THR A 231 -19.32 2.07 0.19
N TYR A 232 -20.10 1.81 1.27
CA TYR A 232 -21.55 1.64 1.12
C TYR A 232 -22.24 2.94 0.68
N LEU A 233 -21.83 4.10 1.21
CA LEU A 233 -22.39 5.39 0.82
C LEU A 233 -22.18 5.66 -0.68
N GLN A 234 -20.95 5.48 -1.16
CA GLN A 234 -20.65 5.69 -2.58
C GLN A 234 -21.41 4.72 -3.47
N SER A 235 -21.53 3.45 -3.05
CA SER A 235 -22.30 2.46 -3.79
C SER A 235 -23.79 2.80 -3.84
N ILE A 236 -24.38 3.28 -2.74
CA ILE A 236 -25.78 3.75 -2.70
C ILE A 236 -25.97 4.93 -3.64
N SER A 237 -25.11 5.94 -3.54
CA SER A 237 -25.18 7.15 -4.35
C SER A 237 -25.05 6.84 -5.85
N GLU A 238 -24.15 5.93 -6.22
CA GLU A 238 -23.99 5.52 -7.62
C GLU A 238 -25.21 4.75 -8.15
N LEU A 239 -25.69 3.77 -7.40
CA LEU A 239 -26.91 3.02 -7.78
C LEU A 239 -28.14 3.93 -7.86
N ALA A 240 -28.25 4.89 -6.96
CA ALA A 240 -29.31 5.91 -6.97
C ALA A 240 -29.22 6.79 -8.21
N LYS A 241 -28.02 7.24 -8.57
CA LYS A 241 -27.77 8.06 -9.75
C LYS A 241 -28.20 7.37 -11.06
N TYR A 242 -27.98 6.07 -11.16
CA TYR A 242 -28.38 5.28 -12.34
C TYR A 242 -29.76 4.66 -12.22
N SER A 243 -30.54 5.01 -11.19
CA SER A 243 -31.90 4.53 -10.93
C SER A 243 -32.04 3.00 -10.91
N GLN A 244 -31.03 2.30 -10.40
CA GLN A 244 -30.99 0.84 -10.29
C GLN A 244 -31.73 0.36 -9.03
N VAL A 245 -33.08 0.42 -9.05
CA VAL A 245 -33.96 0.17 -7.91
C VAL A 245 -33.73 -1.22 -7.30
N GLU A 246 -33.71 -2.28 -8.12
CA GLU A 246 -33.58 -3.66 -7.61
C GLU A 246 -32.22 -3.91 -6.96
N ALA A 247 -31.14 -3.42 -7.56
CA ALA A 247 -29.79 -3.58 -7.02
C ALA A 247 -29.63 -2.83 -5.70
N LEU A 248 -30.19 -1.61 -5.63
CA LEU A 248 -30.16 -0.79 -4.43
C LEU A 248 -30.97 -1.42 -3.29
N THR A 249 -32.18 -1.92 -3.58
CA THR A 249 -33.01 -2.60 -2.57
C THR A 249 -32.34 -3.86 -2.03
N LYS A 250 -31.72 -4.68 -2.90
CA LYS A 250 -30.94 -5.86 -2.48
C LYS A 250 -29.75 -5.47 -1.59
N MET A 251 -29.04 -4.41 -1.97
CA MET A 251 -27.89 -3.93 -1.19
C MET A 251 -28.32 -3.44 0.20
N ILE A 252 -29.39 -2.64 0.28
CA ILE A 252 -29.93 -2.16 1.58
C ILE A 252 -30.37 -3.35 2.46
N ALA A 253 -30.99 -4.36 1.89
CA ALA A 253 -31.40 -5.58 2.61
C ALA A 253 -30.18 -6.36 3.16
N SER A 254 -29.04 -6.31 2.46
CA SER A 254 -27.80 -6.99 2.84
C SER A 254 -26.89 -6.17 3.76
N LEU A 255 -27.27 -4.94 4.13
CA LEU A 255 -26.46 -4.08 4.98
C LEU A 255 -26.12 -4.73 6.34
N PRO A 256 -24.88 -4.62 6.81
CA PRO A 256 -24.52 -5.03 8.15
C PRO A 256 -25.38 -4.31 9.21
N LYS A 257 -25.76 -5.02 10.29
CA LYS A 257 -26.63 -4.47 11.36
C LYS A 257 -26.14 -3.13 11.92
N ALA A 258 -24.84 -2.90 11.95
CA ALA A 258 -24.25 -1.66 12.42
C ALA A 258 -24.53 -0.45 11.48
N LEU A 259 -24.69 -0.69 10.18
CA LEU A 259 -24.97 0.34 9.18
C LEU A 259 -26.44 0.46 8.80
N ALA A 260 -27.27 -0.52 9.12
CA ALA A 260 -28.70 -0.57 8.77
C ALA A 260 -29.54 0.62 9.32
N ASN A 261 -29.00 1.40 10.25
CA ASN A 261 -29.64 2.59 10.79
C ASN A 261 -28.67 3.79 10.82
N ASP A 262 -27.59 3.74 10.04
CA ASP A 262 -26.70 4.88 9.91
C ASP A 262 -27.46 6.04 9.24
N PRO A 263 -27.50 7.23 9.87
CA PRO A 263 -28.35 8.32 9.40
C PRO A 263 -27.97 8.81 8.01
N VAL A 264 -26.69 8.86 7.68
CA VAL A 264 -26.20 9.35 6.37
C VAL A 264 -26.56 8.37 5.27
N LEU A 265 -26.37 7.05 5.49
CA LEU A 265 -26.73 6.03 4.50
C LEU A 265 -28.24 5.98 4.28
N MET A 266 -29.02 6.08 5.35
CA MET A 266 -30.48 6.05 5.26
C MET A 266 -31.04 7.35 4.67
N ALA A 267 -30.41 8.49 4.88
CA ALA A 267 -30.80 9.75 4.24
C ALA A 267 -30.65 9.63 2.71
N GLU A 268 -29.49 9.17 2.22
CA GLU A 268 -29.25 9.00 0.78
C GLU A 268 -30.26 8.03 0.15
N TYR A 269 -30.53 6.90 0.81
CA TYR A 269 -31.51 5.94 0.33
C TYR A 269 -32.95 6.50 0.35
N CYS A 270 -33.36 7.19 1.42
CA CYS A 270 -34.68 7.78 1.50
C CYS A 270 -34.87 8.92 0.49
N GLN A 271 -33.84 9.72 0.23
CA GLN A 271 -33.87 10.72 -0.82
C GLN A 271 -34.12 10.10 -2.19
N PHE A 272 -33.45 8.98 -2.49
CA PHE A 272 -33.71 8.24 -3.70
C PHE A 272 -35.17 7.72 -3.77
N LEU A 273 -35.70 7.12 -2.68
CA LEU A 273 -37.08 6.64 -2.63
C LEU A 273 -38.09 7.78 -2.89
N LEU A 274 -37.82 8.98 -2.35
CA LEU A 274 -38.65 10.15 -2.62
C LEU A 274 -38.63 10.58 -4.08
N THR A 275 -37.48 10.48 -4.77
CA THR A 275 -37.40 10.74 -6.21
C THR A 275 -38.16 9.69 -7.05
N GLN A 276 -38.23 8.46 -6.57
CA GLN A 276 -39.03 7.37 -7.19
C GLN A 276 -40.50 7.41 -6.78
N ASN A 277 -40.91 8.41 -5.95
CA ASN A 277 -42.25 8.56 -5.41
C ASN A 277 -42.73 7.40 -4.52
N ASP A 278 -41.80 6.61 -3.95
CA ASP A 278 -42.11 5.56 -2.96
C ASP A 278 -42.19 6.18 -1.56
N GLN A 279 -43.28 6.90 -1.30
CA GLN A 279 -43.53 7.63 -0.07
C GLN A 279 -43.68 6.71 1.15
N MET A 280 -44.30 5.53 0.95
CA MET A 280 -44.60 4.60 2.04
C MET A 280 -43.32 3.96 2.58
N GLN A 281 -42.43 3.52 1.70
CA GLN A 281 -41.17 2.91 2.12
C GLN A 281 -40.25 3.94 2.75
N ALA A 282 -40.15 5.15 2.18
CA ALA A 282 -39.37 6.24 2.73
C ALA A 282 -39.83 6.60 4.16
N GLU A 283 -41.15 6.75 4.37
CA GLU A 283 -41.76 7.03 5.68
C GLU A 283 -41.39 5.98 6.73
N SER A 284 -41.59 4.71 6.39
CA SER A 284 -41.31 3.60 7.30
C SER A 284 -39.86 3.57 7.78
N ILE A 285 -38.91 3.79 6.85
CA ILE A 285 -37.47 3.80 7.16
C ILE A 285 -37.11 5.02 8.00
N LEU A 286 -37.55 6.21 7.62
CA LEU A 286 -37.28 7.45 8.35
C LEU A 286 -37.85 7.39 9.78
N ARG A 287 -39.08 6.93 9.92
CA ARG A 287 -39.72 6.73 11.24
C ARG A 287 -38.94 5.74 12.12
N ARG A 288 -38.50 4.64 11.55
CA ARG A 288 -37.67 3.64 12.26
C ARG A 288 -36.34 4.23 12.75
N CYS A 289 -35.64 5.01 11.90
CA CYS A 289 -34.37 5.63 12.26
C CYS A 289 -34.57 6.74 13.33
N LEU A 290 -35.55 7.63 13.14
CA LEU A 290 -35.84 8.72 14.08
C LEU A 290 -36.36 8.27 15.45
N ARG A 291 -36.97 7.09 15.54
CA ARG A 291 -37.31 6.46 16.84
C ARG A 291 -36.08 6.14 17.65
N LYS A 292 -35.01 5.64 17.00
CA LYS A 292 -33.76 5.28 17.67
C LYS A 292 -32.99 6.53 18.08
N GLU A 293 -32.69 7.37 17.15
CA GLU A 293 -31.87 8.54 17.34
C GLU A 293 -32.37 9.71 16.47
N TYR A 294 -32.37 10.92 17.04
CA TYR A 294 -32.77 12.10 16.34
C TYR A 294 -31.62 12.63 15.46
N HIS A 295 -31.90 12.88 14.19
CA HIS A 295 -30.95 13.48 13.23
C HIS A 295 -31.64 14.52 12.37
N GLU A 296 -31.03 15.69 12.20
CA GLU A 296 -31.62 16.83 11.48
C GLU A 296 -31.82 16.50 9.98
N GLU A 297 -30.88 15.78 9.35
CA GLU A 297 -31.01 15.39 7.96
C GLU A 297 -32.22 14.48 7.71
N LEU A 298 -32.43 13.50 8.59
CA LEU A 298 -33.55 12.57 8.46
C LEU A 298 -34.90 13.25 8.71
N ILE A 299 -34.96 14.19 9.67
CA ILE A 299 -36.22 14.91 9.95
C ILE A 299 -36.58 15.88 8.82
N SER A 300 -35.57 16.47 8.17
CA SER A 300 -35.77 17.31 6.98
C SER A 300 -36.39 16.52 5.83
N LEU A 301 -35.93 15.30 5.59
CA LEU A 301 -36.51 14.38 4.58
C LEU A 301 -37.90 13.91 5.01
N TYR A 302 -38.10 13.62 6.31
CA TYR A 302 -39.40 13.20 6.84
C TYR A 302 -40.51 14.21 6.58
N GLY A 303 -40.18 15.53 6.66
CA GLY A 303 -41.09 16.59 6.32
C GLY A 303 -41.42 16.72 4.82
N GLN A 304 -40.69 16.04 3.93
CA GLN A 304 -40.97 16.05 2.49
C GLN A 304 -41.90 14.90 2.07
N VAL A 305 -42.06 13.89 2.94
CA VAL A 305 -42.97 12.77 2.70
C VAL A 305 -44.41 13.28 2.77
N LYS A 306 -45.24 12.91 1.80
CA LYS A 306 -46.69 13.21 1.85
C LYS A 306 -47.31 12.18 2.82
N GLY A 307 -47.63 12.66 4.00
CA GLY A 307 -48.09 11.86 5.11
C GLY A 307 -49.52 12.12 5.55
N ASP A 308 -49.92 11.37 6.55
CA ASP A 308 -51.19 11.41 7.23
C ASP A 308 -51.05 12.03 8.65
N ASP A 309 -52.17 12.11 9.40
CA ASP A 309 -52.22 12.62 10.78
C ASP A 309 -51.34 11.79 11.73
N GLN A 310 -51.10 10.49 11.46
CA GLN A 310 -50.21 9.66 12.27
C GLN A 310 -48.74 10.09 12.12
N GLN A 311 -48.36 10.58 10.95
CA GLN A 311 -47.04 11.11 10.68
C GLN A 311 -46.80 12.40 11.47
N LEU A 312 -47.79 13.30 11.49
CA LEU A 312 -47.74 14.53 12.29
C LEU A 312 -47.63 14.23 13.79
N ALA A 313 -48.47 13.33 14.31
CA ALA A 313 -48.43 12.94 15.73
C ALA A 313 -47.07 12.34 16.14
N PHE A 314 -46.47 11.52 15.26
CA PHE A 314 -45.13 11.00 15.49
C PHE A 314 -44.07 12.12 15.52
N ALA A 315 -44.09 13.04 14.57
CA ALA A 315 -43.15 14.17 14.55
C ALA A 315 -43.33 15.10 15.76
N GLU A 316 -44.58 15.37 16.22
CA GLU A 316 -44.83 16.11 17.47
C GLU A 316 -44.22 15.41 18.69
N SER A 317 -44.23 14.07 18.73
CA SER A 317 -43.58 13.33 19.83
C SER A 317 -42.09 13.54 19.95
N LEU A 318 -41.40 13.89 18.82
CA LEU A 318 -39.98 14.18 18.78
C LEU A 318 -39.61 15.53 19.39
N LEU A 319 -40.56 16.45 19.58
CA LEU A 319 -40.34 17.74 20.29
C LEU A 319 -39.77 17.54 21.70
N LYS A 320 -40.10 16.43 22.36
CA LYS A 320 -39.53 16.07 23.67
C LYS A 320 -38.02 15.76 23.58
N LYS A 321 -37.55 15.28 22.45
CA LYS A 321 -36.12 14.93 22.23
C LYS A 321 -35.31 16.12 21.71
N ALA A 322 -35.91 16.97 20.88
CA ALA A 322 -35.22 18.06 20.19
C ALA A 322 -36.09 19.36 20.19
N PRO A 323 -36.33 20.00 21.36
CA PRO A 323 -37.23 21.15 21.46
C PRO A 323 -36.72 22.41 20.75
N HIS A 324 -35.43 22.49 20.44
CA HIS A 324 -34.79 23.65 19.80
C HIS A 324 -34.33 23.40 18.37
N SER A 325 -34.86 22.38 17.69
CA SER A 325 -34.47 22.09 16.32
C SER A 325 -35.35 22.83 15.30
N ALA A 326 -34.75 23.75 14.57
CA ALA A 326 -35.43 24.46 13.48
C ALA A 326 -35.92 23.53 12.38
N ALA A 327 -35.14 22.46 12.06
CA ALA A 327 -35.50 21.45 11.07
C ALA A 327 -36.76 20.66 11.50
N LEU A 328 -36.91 20.35 12.79
CA LEU A 328 -38.12 19.70 13.30
C LEU A 328 -39.34 20.58 13.19
N TYR A 329 -39.24 21.87 13.53
CA TYR A 329 -40.37 22.80 13.37
C TYR A 329 -40.72 22.99 11.88
N LEU A 330 -39.76 23.05 10.99
CA LEU A 330 -40.02 23.08 9.54
C LEU A 330 -40.76 21.83 9.07
N CYS A 331 -40.32 20.64 9.52
CA CYS A 331 -41.01 19.38 9.25
C CYS A 331 -42.45 19.39 9.75
N LEU A 332 -42.68 19.80 11.04
CA LEU A 332 -44.02 19.91 11.61
C LEU A 332 -44.91 20.90 10.85
N GLY A 333 -44.35 22.00 10.40
CA GLY A 333 -45.06 22.98 9.56
C GLY A 333 -45.52 22.36 8.25
N ARG A 334 -44.68 21.61 7.56
CA ARG A 334 -45.00 20.88 6.31
C ARG A 334 -46.07 19.81 6.52
N LEU A 335 -45.93 19.01 7.56
CA LEU A 335 -46.89 17.95 7.86
C LEU A 335 -48.26 18.56 8.25
N SER A 336 -48.27 19.64 9.06
CA SER A 336 -49.50 20.38 9.38
C SER A 336 -50.15 21.01 8.14
N LEU A 337 -49.35 21.49 7.18
CA LEU A 337 -49.80 22.01 5.91
C LEU A 337 -50.51 20.91 5.05
N ASN A 338 -49.92 19.70 5.04
CA ASN A 338 -50.48 18.55 4.34
C ASN A 338 -51.82 18.09 4.97
N SER A 339 -51.94 18.18 6.32
CA SER A 339 -53.15 17.85 7.06
C SER A 339 -54.16 19.02 7.11
N HIS A 340 -53.98 20.09 6.33
CA HIS A 340 -54.84 21.26 6.25
C HIS A 340 -54.98 22.02 7.58
N LEU A 341 -54.05 21.89 8.50
CA LEU A 341 -54.01 22.55 9.80
C LEU A 341 -53.27 23.91 9.71
N TRP A 342 -53.80 24.85 8.96
CA TRP A 342 -53.15 26.10 8.55
C TRP A 342 -52.61 26.93 9.74
N GLY A 343 -53.36 27.03 10.82
CA GLY A 343 -52.93 27.78 12.02
C GLY A 343 -51.74 27.14 12.74
N LYS A 344 -51.74 25.80 12.86
CA LYS A 344 -50.59 25.06 13.39
C LYS A 344 -49.37 25.19 12.47
N ALA A 345 -49.57 25.06 11.16
CA ALA A 345 -48.51 25.20 10.18
C ALA A 345 -47.79 26.54 10.26
N LYS A 346 -48.58 27.65 10.35
CA LYS A 346 -48.03 28.99 10.50
C LYS A 346 -47.17 29.10 11.75
N ASN A 347 -47.69 28.69 12.91
CA ASN A 347 -46.98 28.71 14.18
C ASN A 347 -45.65 27.91 14.14
N TYR A 348 -45.65 26.75 13.51
CA TYR A 348 -44.44 25.94 13.38
C TYR A 348 -43.42 26.57 12.45
N PHE A 349 -43.80 27.15 11.30
CA PHE A 349 -42.89 27.85 10.42
C PHE A 349 -42.28 29.08 11.09
N GLU A 350 -43.10 29.87 11.81
CA GLU A 350 -42.60 31.03 12.58
C GLU A 350 -41.57 30.61 13.63
N LYS A 351 -41.84 29.56 14.41
CA LYS A 351 -40.88 29.00 15.38
C LYS A 351 -39.61 28.48 14.72
N SER A 352 -39.71 27.85 13.54
CA SER A 352 -38.54 27.42 12.78
C SER A 352 -37.65 28.59 12.39
N LEU A 353 -38.27 29.69 11.93
CA LEU A 353 -37.59 30.93 11.54
C LEU A 353 -37.00 31.71 12.74
N GLU A 354 -37.65 31.67 13.90
CA GLU A 354 -37.11 32.24 15.15
C GLU A 354 -35.82 31.54 15.59
N LEU A 355 -35.77 30.21 15.45
CA LEU A 355 -34.58 29.40 15.83
C LEU A 355 -33.46 29.52 14.82
N SER A 356 -33.77 29.41 13.54
CA SER A 356 -32.80 29.49 12.44
C SER A 356 -33.50 29.95 11.15
N PRO A 357 -33.30 31.19 10.71
CA PRO A 357 -33.84 31.67 9.45
C PRO A 357 -33.25 30.89 8.26
N THR A 358 -34.11 30.22 7.50
CA THR A 358 -33.70 29.48 6.28
C THR A 358 -34.56 29.88 5.10
N ALA A 359 -33.95 29.92 3.90
CA ALA A 359 -34.67 30.24 2.67
C ALA A 359 -35.86 29.28 2.42
N GLU A 360 -35.69 28.03 2.84
CA GLU A 360 -36.69 26.97 2.70
C GLU A 360 -37.92 27.26 3.62
N ALA A 361 -37.68 27.61 4.90
CA ALA A 361 -38.75 27.92 5.84
C ALA A 361 -39.51 29.17 5.44
N TYR A 362 -38.85 30.20 4.93
CA TYR A 362 -39.52 31.39 4.37
C TYR A 362 -40.36 31.05 3.12
N ALA A 363 -39.84 30.16 2.24
CA ALA A 363 -40.60 29.75 1.07
C ALA A 363 -41.89 28.97 1.45
N GLU A 364 -41.81 28.07 2.43
CA GLU A 364 -42.99 27.36 2.92
C GLU A 364 -44.00 28.25 3.64
N LEU A 365 -43.51 29.21 4.44
CA LEU A 365 -44.38 30.23 5.06
C LEU A 365 -45.04 31.10 3.99
N GLY A 366 -44.31 31.53 2.95
CA GLY A 366 -44.85 32.28 1.83
C GLY A 366 -45.97 31.53 1.10
N LYS A 367 -45.75 30.24 0.79
CA LYS A 367 -46.79 29.37 0.17
C LYS A 367 -48.03 29.23 1.06
N LEU A 368 -47.87 29.16 2.38
CA LEU A 368 -48.99 29.10 3.31
C LEU A 368 -49.77 30.40 3.33
N LEU A 369 -49.09 31.56 3.39
CA LEU A 369 -49.72 32.87 3.40
C LEU A 369 -50.48 33.17 2.10
N GLU A 370 -49.99 32.74 0.95
CA GLU A 370 -50.74 32.78 -0.31
C GLU A 370 -52.05 31.99 -0.22
N LYS A 371 -52.03 30.78 0.34
CA LYS A 371 -53.25 29.96 0.54
C LYS A 371 -54.23 30.62 1.51
N LEU A 372 -53.76 31.43 2.42
CA LEU A 372 -54.57 32.23 3.35
C LEU A 372 -54.99 33.57 2.79
N ASN A 373 -54.73 33.88 1.50
CA ASN A 373 -54.99 35.14 0.83
C ASN A 373 -54.25 36.36 1.41
N ASP A 374 -53.18 36.15 2.20
CA ASP A 374 -52.29 37.24 2.68
C ASP A 374 -51.12 37.41 1.69
N GLN A 375 -51.37 38.10 0.60
CA GLN A 375 -50.38 38.38 -0.45
C GLN A 375 -49.23 39.25 0.04
N SER A 376 -49.48 40.18 0.97
CA SER A 376 -48.45 41.09 1.50
C SER A 376 -47.44 40.33 2.36
N GLY A 377 -47.92 39.47 3.23
CA GLY A 377 -47.08 38.58 4.05
C GLY A 377 -46.32 37.56 3.22
N ALA A 378 -46.96 36.99 2.22
CA ALA A 378 -46.31 36.05 1.30
C ALA A 378 -45.15 36.69 0.53
N CYS A 379 -45.36 37.87 -0.07
CA CYS A 379 -44.34 38.63 -0.77
C CYS A 379 -43.14 39.00 0.14
N SER A 380 -43.41 39.42 1.38
CA SER A 380 -42.39 39.70 2.38
C SER A 380 -41.55 38.45 2.71
N SER A 381 -42.20 37.31 2.96
CA SER A 381 -41.55 36.04 3.26
C SER A 381 -40.66 35.56 2.11
N TYR A 382 -41.15 35.57 0.86
CA TYR A 382 -40.35 35.22 -0.30
C TYR A 382 -39.12 36.12 -0.51
N ARG A 383 -39.29 37.44 -0.29
CA ARG A 383 -38.19 38.40 -0.37
C ARG A 383 -37.08 38.10 0.65
N GLN A 384 -37.47 37.79 1.89
CA GLN A 384 -36.51 37.40 2.92
C GLN A 384 -35.82 36.08 2.61
N GLY A 385 -36.57 35.06 2.13
CA GLY A 385 -36.01 33.79 1.70
C GLY A 385 -35.05 33.95 0.54
N LEU A 386 -35.36 34.76 -0.47
CA LEU A 386 -34.50 35.03 -1.61
C LEU A 386 -33.20 35.75 -1.19
N ALA A 387 -33.29 36.74 -0.29
CA ALA A 387 -32.11 37.42 0.23
C ALA A 387 -31.13 36.47 0.92
N LEU A 388 -31.63 35.51 1.72
CA LEU A 388 -30.80 34.48 2.35
C LEU A 388 -30.19 33.52 1.33
N ALA A 389 -30.93 33.14 0.29
CA ALA A 389 -30.43 32.25 -0.75
C ALA A 389 -29.28 32.88 -1.59
N ILE A 390 -29.37 34.18 -1.86
CA ILE A 390 -28.34 34.95 -2.57
C ILE A 390 -27.09 35.10 -1.72
N ASN A 391 -27.20 35.47 -0.44
CA ASN A 391 -26.08 35.63 0.47
C ASN A 391 -25.32 34.30 0.67
N ARG A 392 -26.00 33.16 0.76
CA ARG A 392 -25.32 31.82 0.78
C ARG A 392 -24.54 31.51 -0.48
N LYS A 393 -24.99 31.92 -1.66
CA LYS A 393 -24.25 31.70 -2.90
C LYS A 393 -22.97 32.52 -2.95
N THR A 394 -23.00 33.78 -2.48
CA THR A 394 -21.79 34.62 -2.43
C THR A 394 -20.72 34.09 -1.47
N ASP A 395 -21.12 33.57 -0.31
CA ASP A 395 -20.20 32.97 0.66
C ASP A 395 -19.63 31.63 0.15
N GLY A 396 -20.42 30.80 -0.51
CA GLY A 396 -19.98 29.54 -1.12
C GLY A 396 -18.97 29.71 -2.26
N ASP A 397 -19.18 30.73 -3.12
CA ASP A 397 -18.28 31.07 -4.22
C ASP A 397 -16.95 31.68 -3.75
N LEU A 398 -16.94 32.37 -2.59
CA LEU A 398 -15.73 32.91 -1.97
C LEU A 398 -14.85 31.77 -1.39
N VAL A 399 -15.45 30.78 -0.76
CA VAL A 399 -14.71 29.62 -0.20
C VAL A 399 -14.15 28.73 -1.31
N ALA A 400 -14.86 28.56 -2.42
CA ALA A 400 -14.39 27.77 -3.57
C ALA A 400 -13.25 28.44 -4.37
N ARG A 401 -13.06 29.78 -4.22
CA ARG A 401 -11.95 30.53 -4.86
C ARG A 401 -10.70 30.63 -3.99
N THR A 402 -10.78 30.23 -2.71
CA THR A 402 -9.67 30.26 -1.75
C THR A 402 -9.12 28.88 -1.39
N SER A 403 -9.68 27.82 -1.94
CA SER A 403 -9.22 26.42 -1.86
C SER A 403 -8.67 25.95 -3.24
#